data_c8be0ecf926393a526df7550c82b29f3
#
_entry.id   c8be0ecf926393a526df7550c82b29f3
#
_cell.length_a   1.000
_cell.length_b   1.000
_cell.length_c   1.000
_cell.angle_alpha   90.00
_cell.angle_beta   90.00
_cell.angle_gamma   90.00
#
_symmetry.space_group_name_H-M   'P 1'
#
loop_
_entity.id
_entity.type
_entity.pdbx_description
1 polymer ?
#
loop_
_entity_poly.entity_id
_entity_poly.type
_entity_poly.pdbx_seq_one_letter_code
_entity_poly.pdbx_strand_id
1 'polypeptide(L)'
;MIKAFATILVILLYAVFQSAVPVASEPRHHLKFENQYVRVFDVLVPPGDATLFHTHSNDYVFVTISGANLKAQVMGAQPVDLNLTSGEVRFTKAPLTHRVTNVGSTPFRNITVEILSSPSSTSSAASLENVPGHTLVLDNERVHVYRLVLEPGQSTGIHTHELSGLGVAVSTGEIEIESPGQQRQTVKLQPGDFRWHTGATTHSIKNVGSTRFEAVNIEWK
;
A
#
# COMPACT_ATOMS: atom_id res chain seq x y z
N MET A 1 -27.93 -66.43 -21.90
CA MET A 1 -26.75 -65.57 -22.14
C MET A 1 -27.18 -64.12 -21.98
N ILE A 2 -26.85 -63.50 -20.83
CA ILE A 2 -27.18 -62.11 -20.54
C ILE A 2 -25.94 -61.25 -20.93
N LYS A 3 -26.10 -60.37 -21.91
CA LYS A 3 -25.05 -59.44 -22.31
C LYS A 3 -25.09 -58.22 -21.38
N ALA A 4 -24.06 -58.06 -20.56
CA ALA A 4 -23.87 -56.86 -19.74
C ALA A 4 -23.35 -55.75 -20.64
N PHE A 5 -24.08 -54.62 -20.73
CA PHE A 5 -23.59 -53.39 -21.33
C PHE A 5 -22.87 -52.56 -20.28
N ALA A 6 -21.56 -52.37 -20.44
CA ALA A 6 -20.80 -51.50 -19.60
C ALA A 6 -20.97 -50.06 -20.13
N THR A 7 -21.64 -49.20 -19.34
CA THR A 7 -21.76 -47.79 -19.64
C THR A 7 -20.46 -47.08 -19.20
N ILE A 8 -19.66 -46.58 -20.15
CA ILE A 8 -18.47 -45.80 -19.88
C ILE A 8 -18.93 -44.36 -19.60
N LEU A 9 -18.80 -43.93 -18.34
CA LEU A 9 -19.04 -42.55 -17.92
C LEU A 9 -17.81 -41.71 -18.29
N VAL A 10 -17.89 -40.93 -19.35
CA VAL A 10 -16.83 -39.95 -19.72
C VAL A 10 -17.03 -38.70 -18.87
N ILE A 11 -16.20 -38.52 -17.83
CA ILE A 11 -16.16 -37.31 -17.04
C ILE A 11 -15.34 -36.29 -17.85
N LEU A 12 -16.00 -35.32 -18.50
CA LEU A 12 -15.35 -34.15 -19.08
C LEU A 12 -14.91 -33.22 -17.94
N LEU A 13 -13.61 -33.24 -17.62
CA LEU A 13 -13.00 -32.20 -16.80
C LEU A 13 -12.96 -30.91 -17.62
N TYR A 14 -13.88 -29.98 -17.36
CA TYR A 14 -13.75 -28.63 -17.82
C TYR A 14 -12.63 -27.96 -17.03
N ALA A 15 -11.48 -27.70 -17.63
CA ALA A 15 -10.45 -26.84 -17.11
C ALA A 15 -11.04 -25.40 -17.11
N VAL A 16 -11.44 -24.91 -15.95
CA VAL A 16 -11.82 -23.50 -15.79
C VAL A 16 -10.52 -22.71 -15.91
N PHE A 17 -10.28 -22.12 -17.08
CA PHE A 17 -9.20 -21.16 -17.24
C PHE A 17 -9.54 -19.93 -16.39
N GLN A 18 -8.84 -19.76 -15.28
CA GLN A 18 -8.92 -18.55 -14.49
C GLN A 18 -8.23 -17.43 -15.28
N SER A 19 -9.01 -16.49 -15.78
CA SER A 19 -8.47 -15.29 -16.44
C SER A 19 -8.12 -14.25 -15.37
N ALA A 20 -7.00 -13.54 -15.56
CA ALA A 20 -6.63 -12.41 -14.74
C ALA A 20 -6.98 -11.10 -15.46
N VAL A 21 -7.31 -10.07 -14.70
CA VAL A 21 -7.51 -8.71 -15.21
C VAL A 21 -6.30 -7.83 -14.85
N PRO A 22 -6.01 -6.75 -15.59
CA PRO A 22 -5.08 -5.74 -15.10
C PRO A 22 -5.54 -5.18 -13.76
N VAL A 23 -4.61 -4.84 -12.84
CA VAL A 23 -4.97 -4.28 -11.52
C VAL A 23 -5.88 -3.07 -11.61
N ALA A 24 -5.69 -2.20 -12.60
CA ALA A 24 -6.54 -1.02 -12.83
C ALA A 24 -7.99 -1.36 -13.23
N SER A 25 -8.28 -2.60 -13.60
CA SER A 25 -9.63 -3.10 -13.93
C SER A 25 -10.21 -3.99 -12.83
N GLU A 26 -9.45 -4.24 -11.75
CA GLU A 26 -9.91 -5.05 -10.64
C GLU A 26 -10.86 -4.24 -9.74
N PRO A 27 -12.11 -4.69 -9.50
CA PRO A 27 -13.17 -3.88 -8.87
C PRO A 27 -12.90 -3.42 -7.44
N ARG A 28 -11.99 -4.09 -6.69
CA ARG A 28 -11.62 -3.73 -5.31
C ARG A 28 -10.49 -2.72 -5.24
N HIS A 29 -9.82 -2.43 -6.38
CA HIS A 29 -8.75 -1.46 -6.51
C HIS A 29 -9.30 -0.14 -7.06
N HIS A 30 -9.62 0.79 -6.16
CA HIS A 30 -10.17 2.09 -6.54
C HIS A 30 -9.04 3.07 -6.80
N LEU A 31 -8.81 3.42 -8.08
CA LEU A 31 -7.83 4.44 -8.46
C LEU A 31 -8.17 5.78 -7.80
N LYS A 32 -7.23 6.34 -7.05
CA LYS A 32 -7.36 7.62 -6.34
C LYS A 32 -6.46 8.71 -6.90
N PHE A 33 -5.29 8.32 -7.41
CA PHE A 33 -4.31 9.26 -7.95
C PHE A 33 -3.40 8.57 -8.95
N GLU A 34 -3.03 9.28 -9.99
CA GLU A 34 -2.03 8.84 -10.97
C GLU A 34 -1.26 10.04 -11.50
N ASN A 35 0.04 9.88 -11.64
CA ASN A 35 0.93 10.78 -12.36
C ASN A 35 1.98 9.96 -13.13
N GLN A 36 2.99 10.61 -13.69
CA GLN A 36 4.03 9.91 -14.45
C GLN A 36 4.90 8.96 -13.62
N TYR A 37 4.87 9.05 -12.29
CA TYR A 37 5.73 8.27 -11.37
C TYR A 37 5.00 7.16 -10.66
N VAL A 38 3.73 7.38 -10.29
CA VAL A 38 2.98 6.47 -9.44
C VAL A 38 1.52 6.37 -9.84
N ARG A 39 0.93 5.22 -9.50
CA ARG A 39 -0.51 4.99 -9.50
C ARG A 39 -0.93 4.50 -8.13
N VAL A 40 -1.88 5.19 -7.51
CA VAL A 40 -2.33 4.95 -6.13
C VAL A 40 -3.75 4.40 -6.12
N PHE A 41 -3.92 3.24 -5.52
CA PHE A 41 -5.21 2.60 -5.31
C PHE A 41 -5.57 2.56 -3.83
N ASP A 42 -6.83 2.82 -3.52
CA ASP A 42 -7.46 2.47 -2.24
C ASP A 42 -8.15 1.11 -2.43
N VAL A 43 -7.61 0.11 -1.79
CA VAL A 43 -8.07 -1.28 -1.93
C VAL A 43 -8.92 -1.64 -0.72
N LEU A 44 -10.13 -2.16 -0.96
CA LEU A 44 -11.04 -2.57 0.10
C LEU A 44 -11.63 -3.96 -0.20
N VAL A 45 -11.34 -4.94 0.66
CA VAL A 45 -11.87 -6.29 0.58
C VAL A 45 -12.69 -6.60 1.83
N PRO A 46 -14.02 -6.61 1.76
CA PRO A 46 -14.89 -6.96 2.89
C PRO A 46 -14.64 -8.37 3.43
N PRO A 47 -15.06 -8.67 4.69
CA PRO A 47 -15.04 -10.03 5.22
C PRO A 47 -15.74 -11.04 4.31
N GLY A 48 -15.12 -12.18 4.07
CA GLY A 48 -15.64 -13.25 3.21
C GLY A 48 -15.55 -13.00 1.71
N ASP A 49 -15.06 -11.83 1.29
CA ASP A 49 -14.94 -11.45 -0.11
C ASP A 49 -13.50 -11.63 -0.63
N ALA A 50 -13.33 -11.53 -1.94
CA ALA A 50 -12.04 -11.68 -2.61
C ALA A 50 -11.89 -10.71 -3.78
N THR A 51 -10.64 -10.38 -4.11
CA THR A 51 -10.33 -9.77 -5.40
C THR A 51 -10.47 -10.80 -6.52
N LEU A 52 -10.64 -10.35 -7.75
CA LEU A 52 -10.37 -11.19 -8.91
C LEU A 52 -8.87 -11.55 -8.95
N PHE A 53 -8.49 -12.58 -9.73
CA PHE A 53 -7.09 -12.66 -10.14
C PHE A 53 -6.76 -11.44 -10.96
N HIS A 54 -5.72 -10.70 -10.53
CA HIS A 54 -5.29 -9.48 -11.21
C HIS A 54 -3.77 -9.44 -11.30
N THR A 55 -3.29 -8.69 -12.30
CA THR A 55 -1.87 -8.58 -12.59
C THR A 55 -1.38 -7.17 -12.30
N HIS A 56 -0.36 -7.08 -11.43
CA HIS A 56 0.49 -5.92 -11.29
C HIS A 56 1.64 -6.04 -12.29
N SER A 57 1.71 -5.11 -13.23
CA SER A 57 2.78 -5.04 -14.24
C SER A 57 3.96 -4.18 -13.77
N ASN A 58 3.80 -3.43 -12.69
CA ASN A 58 4.80 -2.58 -12.08
C ASN A 58 5.05 -3.01 -10.64
N ASP A 59 6.31 -2.81 -10.17
CA ASP A 59 6.63 -2.94 -8.76
C ASP A 59 5.68 -2.09 -7.92
N TYR A 60 5.33 -2.55 -6.73
CA TYR A 60 4.42 -1.79 -5.88
C TYR A 60 4.77 -1.93 -4.40
N VAL A 61 4.40 -0.89 -3.65
CA VAL A 61 4.36 -0.89 -2.19
C VAL A 61 2.91 -0.82 -1.76
N PHE A 62 2.53 -1.53 -0.71
CA PHE A 62 1.26 -1.26 -0.06
C PHE A 62 1.45 -0.97 1.43
N VAL A 63 0.58 -0.08 1.93
CA VAL A 63 0.47 0.29 3.34
C VAL A 63 -0.88 -0.22 3.84
N THR A 64 -0.85 -1.11 4.82
CA THR A 64 -2.06 -1.65 5.44
C THR A 64 -2.73 -0.60 6.32
N ILE A 65 -3.97 -0.26 6.02
CA ILE A 65 -4.77 0.70 6.80
C ILE A 65 -5.61 -0.05 7.84
N SER A 66 -6.29 -1.11 7.43
CA SER A 66 -7.03 -2.02 8.32
C SER A 66 -6.55 -3.43 8.07
N GLY A 67 -5.93 -4.03 9.07
CA GLY A 67 -5.41 -5.39 9.00
C GLY A 67 -6.50 -6.45 9.02
N ALA A 68 -6.19 -7.62 8.47
CA ALA A 68 -7.08 -8.78 8.45
C ALA A 68 -6.30 -10.08 8.28
N ASN A 69 -7.00 -11.20 8.55
CA ASN A 69 -6.56 -12.53 8.14
C ASN A 69 -6.96 -12.78 6.69
N LEU A 70 -6.00 -13.08 5.87
CA LEU A 70 -6.15 -13.21 4.43
C LEU A 70 -5.65 -14.57 3.94
N LYS A 71 -6.15 -15.00 2.79
CA LYS A 71 -5.49 -15.99 1.93
C LYS A 71 -5.00 -15.28 0.67
N ALA A 72 -3.68 -15.25 0.48
CA ALA A 72 -3.06 -14.73 -0.74
C ALA A 72 -2.75 -15.92 -1.67
N GLN A 73 -3.10 -15.79 -2.94
CA GLN A 73 -2.86 -16.83 -3.94
C GLN A 73 -2.23 -16.25 -5.20
N VAL A 74 -1.02 -16.65 -5.50
CA VAL A 74 -0.41 -16.44 -6.82
C VAL A 74 -1.08 -17.38 -7.81
N MET A 75 -1.33 -16.92 -9.03
CA MET A 75 -1.96 -17.73 -10.08
C MET A 75 -1.12 -18.98 -10.36
N GLY A 76 -1.76 -20.13 -10.35
CA GLY A 76 -1.10 -21.43 -10.52
C GLY A 76 -0.49 -22.02 -9.24
N ALA A 77 -0.51 -21.31 -8.11
CA ALA A 77 -0.02 -21.79 -6.82
C ALA A 77 -1.13 -22.02 -5.80
N GLN A 78 -0.82 -22.74 -4.72
CA GLN A 78 -1.73 -22.90 -3.59
C GLN A 78 -1.83 -21.59 -2.79
N PRO A 79 -3.01 -21.29 -2.21
CA PRO A 79 -3.15 -20.14 -1.32
C PRO A 79 -2.27 -20.28 -0.08
N VAL A 80 -1.73 -19.17 0.40
CA VAL A 80 -1.00 -19.06 1.67
C VAL A 80 -1.73 -18.15 2.63
N ASP A 81 -1.67 -18.48 3.93
CA ASP A 81 -2.24 -17.64 4.96
C ASP A 81 -1.35 -16.40 5.18
N LEU A 82 -1.99 -15.25 5.30
CA LEU A 82 -1.35 -13.97 5.49
C LEU A 82 -2.12 -13.19 6.55
N ASN A 83 -1.46 -12.85 7.64
CA ASN A 83 -2.01 -11.97 8.67
C ASN A 83 -1.32 -10.60 8.56
N LEU A 84 -2.09 -9.57 8.29
CA LEU A 84 -1.60 -8.20 8.17
C LEU A 84 -2.16 -7.34 9.31
N THR A 85 -1.32 -6.44 9.81
CA THR A 85 -1.69 -5.47 10.84
C THR A 85 -1.66 -4.05 10.29
N SER A 86 -2.41 -3.13 10.92
CA SER A 86 -2.40 -1.71 10.53
C SER A 86 -0.98 -1.14 10.62
N GLY A 87 -0.60 -0.31 9.66
CA GLY A 87 0.75 0.26 9.53
C GLY A 87 1.80 -0.68 8.92
N GLU A 88 1.46 -1.94 8.63
CA GLU A 88 2.38 -2.85 7.96
C GLU A 88 2.61 -2.44 6.51
N VAL A 89 3.88 -2.46 6.09
CA VAL A 89 4.30 -2.10 4.74
C VAL A 89 4.94 -3.29 4.06
N ARG A 90 4.60 -3.53 2.80
CA ARG A 90 5.27 -4.54 1.98
C ARG A 90 5.57 -4.00 0.59
N PHE A 91 6.71 -4.41 0.07
CA PHE A 91 7.12 -4.21 -1.31
C PHE A 91 6.96 -5.51 -2.08
N THR A 92 6.49 -5.42 -3.31
CA THR A 92 6.36 -6.57 -4.20
C THR A 92 6.92 -6.24 -5.58
N LYS A 93 7.75 -7.13 -6.07
CA LYS A 93 8.35 -7.03 -7.40
C LYS A 93 7.39 -7.53 -8.47
N ALA A 94 7.29 -6.79 -9.57
CA ALA A 94 6.49 -7.17 -10.74
C ALA A 94 7.29 -8.10 -11.68
N PRO A 95 6.60 -8.83 -12.58
CA PRO A 95 5.15 -8.95 -12.66
C PRO A 95 4.60 -9.94 -11.62
N LEU A 96 3.44 -9.65 -11.07
CA LEU A 96 2.74 -10.57 -10.17
C LEU A 96 1.27 -10.69 -10.55
N THR A 97 0.80 -11.92 -10.77
CA THR A 97 -0.63 -12.22 -10.94
C THR A 97 -1.12 -12.97 -9.71
N HIS A 98 -2.03 -12.37 -8.98
CA HIS A 98 -2.54 -12.91 -7.72
C HIS A 98 -3.99 -12.51 -7.43
N ARG A 99 -4.55 -13.13 -6.38
CA ARG A 99 -5.78 -12.70 -5.73
C ARG A 99 -5.61 -12.74 -4.21
N VAL A 100 -6.44 -11.98 -3.52
CA VAL A 100 -6.51 -11.96 -2.05
C VAL A 100 -7.95 -12.23 -1.63
N THR A 101 -8.12 -13.16 -0.68
CA THR A 101 -9.40 -13.45 -0.05
C THR A 101 -9.34 -13.02 1.41
N ASN A 102 -10.28 -12.22 1.87
CA ASN A 102 -10.40 -11.85 3.27
C ASN A 102 -11.16 -12.96 4.01
N VAL A 103 -10.43 -13.74 4.82
CA VAL A 103 -11.00 -14.82 5.65
C VAL A 103 -11.19 -14.40 7.11
N GLY A 104 -10.89 -13.14 7.42
CA GLY A 104 -11.10 -12.52 8.72
C GLY A 104 -12.52 -11.97 8.91
N SER A 105 -12.75 -11.32 10.04
CA SER A 105 -14.03 -10.69 10.41
C SER A 105 -14.06 -9.17 10.23
N THR A 106 -12.92 -8.55 9.91
CA THR A 106 -12.78 -7.11 9.67
C THR A 106 -12.49 -6.82 8.21
N PRO A 107 -12.94 -5.68 7.64
CA PRO A 107 -12.54 -5.29 6.29
C PRO A 107 -11.02 -5.14 6.18
N PHE A 108 -10.43 -5.76 5.17
CA PHE A 108 -9.05 -5.50 4.78
C PHE A 108 -9.00 -4.24 3.91
N ARG A 109 -8.23 -3.23 4.34
CA ARG A 109 -8.01 -2.01 3.56
C ARG A 109 -6.53 -1.70 3.49
N ASN A 110 -6.05 -1.32 2.32
CA ASN A 110 -4.68 -0.85 2.13
C ASN A 110 -4.62 0.25 1.06
N ILE A 111 -3.56 1.05 1.10
CA ILE A 111 -3.17 1.95 0.02
C ILE A 111 -2.06 1.26 -0.76
N THR A 112 -2.36 0.86 -1.99
CA THR A 112 -1.40 0.25 -2.92
C THR A 112 -0.87 1.30 -3.88
N VAL A 113 0.46 1.38 -4.00
CA VAL A 113 1.17 2.35 -4.83
C VAL A 113 2.04 1.63 -5.84
N GLU A 114 1.61 1.57 -7.10
CA GLU A 114 2.44 1.09 -8.21
C GLU A 114 3.50 2.13 -8.57
N ILE A 115 4.71 1.69 -8.83
CA ILE A 115 5.87 2.50 -9.21
C ILE A 115 6.00 2.46 -10.73
N LEU A 116 5.49 3.49 -11.41
CA LEU A 116 5.49 3.56 -12.88
C LEU A 116 6.86 3.96 -13.42
N SER A 117 7.51 4.92 -12.77
CA SER A 117 8.88 5.33 -13.07
C SER A 117 9.55 5.91 -11.81
N SER A 118 10.87 6.03 -11.83
CA SER A 118 11.58 6.76 -10.78
C SER A 118 11.85 8.19 -11.24
N PRO A 119 11.53 9.20 -10.42
CA PRO A 119 12.03 10.54 -10.67
C PRO A 119 13.56 10.46 -10.70
N SER A 120 14.19 11.08 -11.70
CA SER A 120 15.66 11.11 -11.79
C SER A 120 16.21 11.89 -10.58
N SER A 121 16.70 11.18 -9.57
CA SER A 121 17.50 11.79 -8.52
C SER A 121 18.94 11.33 -8.64
N THR A 122 19.86 12.28 -8.75
CA THR A 122 21.30 12.01 -8.77
C THR A 122 21.93 12.12 -7.39
N SER A 123 21.10 12.39 -6.36
CA SER A 123 21.58 12.63 -5.00
C SER A 123 21.48 11.37 -4.13
N SER A 124 22.54 11.12 -3.37
CA SER A 124 22.48 10.30 -2.17
C SER A 124 21.62 11.05 -1.15
N ALA A 125 20.34 10.75 -1.11
CA ALA A 125 19.41 11.42 -0.21
C ALA A 125 19.78 11.17 1.25
N ALA A 126 19.69 12.22 2.08
CA ALA A 126 19.89 12.08 3.53
C ALA A 126 18.80 11.19 4.12
N SER A 127 19.19 10.27 5.00
CA SER A 127 18.25 9.42 5.73
C SER A 127 17.41 10.23 6.71
N LEU A 128 16.12 9.95 6.79
CA LEU A 128 15.22 10.54 7.78
C LEU A 128 15.29 9.87 9.16
N GLU A 129 16.13 8.86 9.36
CA GLU A 129 16.25 8.15 10.65
C GLU A 129 16.68 9.05 11.81
N ASN A 130 17.37 10.15 11.53
CA ASN A 130 17.74 11.14 12.53
C ASN A 130 16.65 12.21 12.77
N VAL A 131 15.55 12.17 12.01
CA VAL A 131 14.41 13.07 12.17
C VAL A 131 13.46 12.50 13.22
N PRO A 132 13.12 13.25 14.29
CA PRO A 132 12.25 12.75 15.35
C PRO A 132 10.97 12.11 14.83
N GLY A 133 10.61 10.97 15.38
CA GLY A 133 9.42 10.21 15.02
C GLY A 133 9.56 9.29 13.82
N HIS A 134 10.64 9.38 13.02
CA HIS A 134 10.85 8.53 11.87
C HIS A 134 11.64 7.25 12.22
N THR A 135 11.26 6.16 11.60
CA THR A 135 11.97 4.86 11.66
C THR A 135 11.96 4.25 10.27
N LEU A 136 13.12 3.87 9.75
CA LEU A 136 13.23 3.15 8.47
C LEU A 136 12.64 1.75 8.64
N VAL A 137 11.64 1.40 7.83
CA VAL A 137 10.94 0.10 7.91
C VAL A 137 11.13 -0.75 6.65
N LEU A 138 11.53 -0.14 5.54
CA LEU A 138 11.87 -0.83 4.30
C LEU A 138 12.86 0.00 3.50
N ASP A 139 13.89 -0.67 2.98
CA ASP A 139 14.89 -0.10 2.09
C ASP A 139 15.23 -1.10 0.99
N ASN A 140 15.15 -0.66 -0.26
CA ASN A 140 15.57 -1.44 -1.42
C ASN A 140 16.02 -0.53 -2.57
N GLU A 141 16.23 -1.10 -3.77
CA GLU A 141 16.68 -0.34 -4.94
C GLU A 141 15.67 0.68 -5.48
N ARG A 142 14.39 0.63 -5.05
CA ARG A 142 13.31 1.47 -5.58
C ARG A 142 12.84 2.53 -4.61
N VAL A 143 12.84 2.22 -3.31
CA VAL A 143 12.23 3.07 -2.30
C VAL A 143 12.96 3.01 -0.96
N HIS A 144 12.90 4.15 -0.24
CA HIS A 144 13.00 4.20 1.23
C HIS A 144 11.59 4.32 1.79
N VAL A 145 11.26 3.57 2.84
CA VAL A 145 9.98 3.71 3.54
C VAL A 145 10.22 3.94 5.01
N TYR A 146 9.68 5.04 5.51
CA TYR A 146 9.76 5.43 6.92
C TYR A 146 8.39 5.38 7.56
N ARG A 147 8.35 4.87 8.77
CA ARG A 147 7.18 5.00 9.66
C ARG A 147 7.37 6.25 10.49
N LEU A 148 6.37 7.13 10.49
CA LEU A 148 6.29 8.32 11.34
C LEU A 148 5.32 8.07 12.48
N VAL A 149 5.77 8.30 13.72
CA VAL A 149 4.94 8.21 14.93
C VAL A 149 5.16 9.48 15.76
N LEU A 150 4.07 10.18 16.05
CA LEU A 150 4.08 11.38 16.90
C LEU A 150 3.03 11.26 18.01
N GLU A 151 3.46 11.28 19.27
CA GLU A 151 2.56 11.45 20.39
C GLU A 151 1.96 12.87 20.43
N PRO A 152 0.84 13.12 21.14
CA PRO A 152 0.28 14.46 21.27
C PRO A 152 1.32 15.51 21.67
N GLY A 153 1.39 16.59 20.91
CA GLY A 153 2.34 17.69 21.10
C GLY A 153 3.74 17.47 20.53
N GLN A 154 4.09 16.25 20.11
CA GLN A 154 5.39 15.99 19.47
C GLN A 154 5.50 16.57 18.07
N SER A 155 6.72 16.91 17.69
CA SER A 155 7.07 17.46 16.36
C SER A 155 8.28 16.75 15.80
N THR A 156 8.32 16.64 14.46
CA THR A 156 9.51 16.18 13.74
C THR A 156 10.66 17.19 13.77
N GLY A 157 10.39 18.46 14.11
CA GLY A 157 11.29 19.54 13.76
C GLY A 157 11.33 19.80 12.25
N ILE A 158 12.00 20.88 11.84
CA ILE A 158 12.18 21.19 10.39
C ILE A 158 13.17 20.19 9.80
N HIS A 159 12.77 19.55 8.72
CA HIS A 159 13.57 18.59 7.97
C HIS A 159 13.25 18.65 6.47
N THR A 160 14.08 18.05 5.65
CA THR A 160 13.90 18.04 4.20
C THR A 160 13.81 16.60 3.70
N HIS A 161 12.73 16.32 2.96
CA HIS A 161 12.65 15.16 2.07
C HIS A 161 13.35 15.57 0.77
N GLU A 162 14.45 14.92 0.42
CA GLU A 162 15.21 15.23 -0.79
C GLU A 162 14.64 14.54 -2.04
N LEU A 163 13.94 13.44 -1.85
CA LEU A 163 13.31 12.66 -2.90
C LEU A 163 11.84 13.02 -3.08
N SER A 164 11.27 12.66 -4.23
CA SER A 164 9.82 12.66 -4.39
C SER A 164 9.20 11.59 -3.50
N GLY A 165 8.03 11.85 -2.94
CA GLY A 165 7.45 10.93 -1.97
C GLY A 165 5.94 10.99 -1.84
N LEU A 166 5.42 10.00 -1.11
CA LEU A 166 4.01 9.87 -0.75
C LEU A 166 3.90 9.62 0.76
N GLY A 167 3.28 10.53 1.48
CA GLY A 167 2.86 10.30 2.86
C GLY A 167 1.47 9.68 2.91
N VAL A 168 1.29 8.61 3.70
CA VAL A 168 0.00 7.92 3.91
C VAL A 168 -0.33 7.93 5.39
N ALA A 169 -1.46 8.50 5.79
CA ALA A 169 -1.94 8.44 7.16
C ALA A 169 -2.45 7.03 7.50
N VAL A 170 -1.94 6.45 8.59
CA VAL A 170 -2.35 5.15 9.10
C VAL A 170 -3.41 5.30 10.20
N SER A 171 -3.33 6.37 10.97
CA SER A 171 -4.30 6.70 12.01
C SER A 171 -5.02 8.01 11.73
N THR A 172 -6.15 8.23 12.40
CA THR A 172 -6.74 9.58 12.49
C THR A 172 -5.76 10.50 13.22
N GLY A 173 -5.66 11.75 12.76
CA GLY A 173 -4.82 12.76 13.39
C GLY A 173 -5.21 14.18 13.04
N GLU A 174 -4.79 15.11 13.89
CA GLU A 174 -4.79 16.54 13.59
C GLU A 174 -3.36 17.03 13.68
N ILE A 175 -2.80 17.43 12.54
CA ILE A 175 -1.40 17.83 12.45
C ILE A 175 -1.27 19.28 12.00
N GLU A 176 -0.27 19.97 12.54
CA GLU A 176 0.20 21.27 12.05
C GLU A 176 1.42 21.04 11.14
N ILE A 177 1.37 21.60 9.95
CA ILE A 177 2.46 21.60 8.97
C ILE A 177 3.01 23.01 8.87
N GLU A 178 4.32 23.14 9.06
CA GLU A 178 5.04 24.39 8.87
C GLU A 178 6.11 24.21 7.79
N SER A 179 6.08 25.05 6.76
CA SER A 179 7.08 25.09 5.69
C SER A 179 7.72 26.50 5.65
N PRO A 180 9.03 26.61 5.39
CA PRO A 180 9.70 27.89 5.32
C PRO A 180 9.01 28.87 4.35
N GLY A 181 8.71 30.08 4.82
CA GLY A 181 8.06 31.09 4.01
C GLY A 181 6.58 30.88 3.70
N GLN A 182 5.95 29.86 4.27
CA GLN A 182 4.53 29.58 4.10
C GLN A 182 3.76 29.76 5.42
N GLN A 183 2.47 30.05 5.32
CA GLN A 183 1.60 30.06 6.48
C GLN A 183 1.42 28.65 7.02
N ARG A 184 1.47 28.48 8.34
CA ARG A 184 1.15 27.21 9.01
C ARG A 184 -0.24 26.72 8.64
N GLN A 185 -0.35 25.44 8.42
CA GLN A 185 -1.60 24.76 8.06
C GLN A 185 -1.92 23.69 9.08
N THR A 186 -3.14 23.69 9.60
CA THR A 186 -3.67 22.58 10.40
C THR A 186 -4.52 21.70 9.50
N VAL A 187 -4.22 20.40 9.49
CA VAL A 187 -4.88 19.40 8.64
C VAL A 187 -5.41 18.27 9.51
N LYS A 188 -6.68 17.92 9.29
CA LYS A 188 -7.28 16.70 9.87
C LYS A 188 -7.15 15.57 8.87
N LEU A 189 -6.57 14.46 9.31
CA LEU A 189 -6.30 13.29 8.50
C LEU A 189 -7.12 12.10 8.98
N GLN A 190 -7.57 11.30 8.03
CA GLN A 190 -8.22 10.01 8.26
C GLN A 190 -7.31 8.88 7.77
N PRO A 191 -7.43 7.66 8.32
CA PRO A 191 -6.69 6.51 7.82
C PRO A 191 -6.90 6.31 6.32
N GLY A 192 -5.80 6.24 5.57
CA GLY A 192 -5.80 6.12 4.11
C GLY A 192 -5.74 7.44 3.35
N ASP A 193 -5.84 8.61 4.04
CA ASP A 193 -5.51 9.88 3.40
C ASP A 193 -4.04 9.89 3.01
N PHE A 194 -3.74 10.47 1.84
CA PHE A 194 -2.36 10.51 1.35
C PHE A 194 -2.06 11.84 0.65
N ARG A 195 -0.76 12.16 0.60
CA ARG A 195 -0.26 13.35 -0.10
C ARG A 195 1.02 13.02 -0.85
N TRP A 196 1.02 13.30 -2.16
CA TRP A 196 2.19 13.25 -3.01
C TRP A 196 2.97 14.57 -2.97
N HIS A 197 4.30 14.51 -3.01
CA HIS A 197 5.17 15.64 -3.30
C HIS A 197 6.22 15.26 -4.35
N THR A 198 6.59 16.23 -5.20
CA THR A 198 7.60 16.05 -6.24
C THR A 198 8.86 16.80 -5.84
N GLY A 199 10.00 16.10 -5.83
CA GLY A 199 11.30 16.68 -5.48
C GLY A 199 11.41 17.09 -4.02
N ALA A 200 12.43 17.89 -3.71
CA ALA A 200 12.74 18.27 -2.35
C ALA A 200 11.60 19.10 -1.70
N THR A 201 11.26 18.72 -0.47
CA THR A 201 10.23 19.40 0.33
C THR A 201 10.71 19.57 1.75
N THR A 202 10.78 20.83 2.22
CA THR A 202 11.19 21.18 3.59
C THR A 202 9.98 21.55 4.41
N HIS A 203 9.80 20.88 5.55
CA HIS A 203 8.72 21.15 6.48
C HIS A 203 8.99 20.63 7.90
N SER A 204 8.11 20.99 8.84
CA SER A 204 7.91 20.24 10.08
C SER A 204 6.47 19.75 10.18
N ILE A 205 6.28 18.65 10.89
CA ILE A 205 4.95 18.13 11.25
C ILE A 205 4.87 18.08 12.76
N LYS A 206 3.80 18.63 13.33
CA LYS A 206 3.49 18.54 14.76
C LYS A 206 2.12 17.91 14.95
N ASN A 207 2.02 16.92 15.82
CA ASN A 207 0.73 16.39 16.24
C ASN A 207 0.08 17.38 17.21
N VAL A 208 -0.98 18.06 16.78
CA VAL A 208 -1.77 19.00 17.58
C VAL A 208 -3.08 18.37 18.08
N GLY A 209 -3.34 17.11 17.70
CA GLY A 209 -4.45 16.31 18.18
C GLY A 209 -4.19 15.74 19.60
N SER A 210 -5.19 15.01 20.10
CA SER A 210 -5.17 14.40 21.44
C SER A 210 -4.77 12.92 21.45
N THR A 211 -4.57 12.31 20.30
CA THR A 211 -4.21 10.90 20.13
C THR A 211 -2.90 10.75 19.37
N ARG A 212 -2.21 9.62 19.57
CA ARG A 212 -1.04 9.26 18.78
C ARG A 212 -1.35 9.27 17.30
N PHE A 213 -0.53 9.99 16.53
CA PHE A 213 -0.60 10.03 15.07
C PHE A 213 0.45 9.10 14.47
N GLU A 214 0.03 8.35 13.45
CA GLU A 214 0.89 7.44 12.71
C GLU A 214 0.69 7.61 11.21
N ALA A 215 1.81 7.66 10.47
CA ALA A 215 1.85 7.72 9.01
C ALA A 215 3.01 6.89 8.47
N VAL A 216 2.97 6.62 7.17
CA VAL A 216 4.06 6.00 6.41
C VAL A 216 4.48 6.96 5.30
N ASN A 217 5.77 7.26 5.21
CA ASN A 217 6.37 8.04 4.14
C ASN A 217 7.13 7.10 3.20
N ILE A 218 6.77 7.09 1.93
CA ILE A 218 7.44 6.33 0.87
C ILE A 218 8.19 7.34 0.02
N GLU A 219 9.50 7.18 -0.12
CA GLU A 219 10.37 8.01 -0.96
C GLU A 219 10.93 7.20 -2.11
N TRP A 220 10.95 7.77 -3.32
CA TRP A 220 11.40 7.10 -4.56
C TRP A 220 12.86 7.39 -4.86
N LYS A 221 13.63 6.31 -5.06
CA LYS A 221 15.04 6.36 -5.48
C LYS A 221 15.20 6.53 -6.98
#